data_c2e2e1ae712ac5249168265a3253eeb0
#
_entry.id   c2e2e1ae712ac5249168265a3253eeb0
#
_cell.length_a   1.000
_cell.length_b   1.000
_cell.length_c   1.000
_cell.angle_alpha   90.00
_cell.angle_beta   90.00
_cell.angle_gamma   90.00
#
_symmetry.space_group_name_H-M   'P 1'
#
loop_
_entity.id
_entity.type
_entity.pdbx_description
1 polymer ?
#
loop_
_entity_poly.entity_id
_entity_poly.type
_entity_poly.pdbx_seq_one_letter_code
_entity_poly.pdbx_strand_id
1 'polypeptide(L)'
;MSFEMRQKARALRVHATKGESLLWYELRELKSAGIKFRRQCPIGPYIVDFACLAVKLVVEVDGDLHEQEKGKRHDAVRDAYLRSLGFDIFRVDEPDVINSAWHVAQVVKEKVARMSADPTRPLRGHPPLEGEGDAGVPQPMRF
;
A
#
# COMPACT_ATOMS: atom_id res chain seq x y z
N MET A 1 -12.19 -10.62 4.02
CA MET A 1 -11.64 -10.73 2.66
C MET A 1 -12.17 -12.00 2.01
N SER A 2 -12.67 -11.87 0.81
CA SER A 2 -13.24 -13.00 0.11
C SER A 2 -12.17 -13.97 -0.38
N PHE A 3 -12.59 -15.20 -0.62
CA PHE A 3 -11.69 -16.21 -1.17
C PHE A 3 -11.14 -15.75 -2.53
N GLU A 4 -12.03 -15.19 -3.36
CA GLU A 4 -11.62 -14.71 -4.67
C GLU A 4 -10.55 -13.64 -4.60
N MET A 5 -10.71 -12.70 -3.67
CA MET A 5 -9.72 -11.65 -3.52
C MET A 5 -8.39 -12.19 -3.03
N ARG A 6 -8.41 -13.18 -2.16
CA ARG A 6 -7.17 -13.79 -1.71
C ARG A 6 -6.46 -14.52 -2.84
N GLN A 7 -7.23 -15.21 -3.68
CA GLN A 7 -6.66 -15.91 -4.82
C GLN A 7 -6.06 -14.92 -5.82
N LYS A 8 -6.78 -13.83 -6.06
CA LYS A 8 -6.31 -12.82 -6.99
C LYS A 8 -5.02 -12.17 -6.47
N ALA A 9 -4.97 -11.86 -5.18
CA ALA A 9 -3.78 -11.25 -4.61
C ALA A 9 -2.58 -12.19 -4.69
N ARG A 10 -2.81 -13.49 -4.47
CA ARG A 10 -1.73 -14.47 -4.59
C ARG A 10 -1.21 -14.53 -6.01
N ALA A 11 -2.12 -14.53 -7.00
CA ALA A 11 -1.70 -14.57 -8.39
C ALA A 11 -0.87 -13.34 -8.74
N LEU A 12 -1.28 -12.17 -8.25
CA LEU A 12 -0.52 -10.95 -8.52
C LEU A 12 0.87 -10.98 -7.89
N ARG A 13 1.00 -11.59 -6.72
CA ARG A 13 2.32 -11.71 -6.10
C ARG A 13 3.25 -12.59 -6.93
N VAL A 14 2.70 -13.63 -7.54
CA VAL A 14 3.50 -14.52 -8.37
C VAL A 14 3.94 -13.83 -9.65
N HIS A 15 3.10 -12.93 -10.17
CA HIS A 15 3.37 -12.26 -11.44
C HIS A 15 3.77 -10.79 -11.25
N ALA A 16 4.39 -10.48 -10.12
CA ALA A 16 4.83 -9.11 -9.86
C ALA A 16 5.87 -8.67 -10.89
N THR A 17 5.84 -7.38 -11.23
CA THR A 17 6.84 -6.83 -12.15
C THR A 17 8.19 -6.77 -11.46
N LYS A 18 9.23 -6.51 -12.27
CA LYS A 18 10.58 -6.39 -11.72
C LYS A 18 10.64 -5.25 -10.70
N GLY A 19 10.03 -4.10 -11.03
CA GLY A 19 10.03 -2.98 -10.10
C GLY A 19 9.32 -3.30 -8.81
N GLU A 20 8.17 -3.96 -8.91
CA GLU A 20 7.45 -4.36 -7.71
C GLU A 20 8.27 -5.30 -6.84
N SER A 21 8.95 -6.25 -7.48
CA SER A 21 9.77 -7.21 -6.73
C SER A 21 10.94 -6.53 -6.04
N LEU A 22 11.61 -5.64 -6.74
CA LEU A 22 12.74 -4.92 -6.17
C LEU A 22 12.31 -4.04 -5.00
N LEU A 23 11.19 -3.34 -5.16
CA LEU A 23 10.72 -2.47 -4.10
C LEU A 23 10.25 -3.28 -2.90
N TRP A 24 9.58 -4.40 -3.15
CA TRP A 24 9.14 -5.26 -2.05
C TRP A 24 10.31 -5.75 -1.21
N TYR A 25 11.41 -6.11 -1.87
CA TYR A 25 12.58 -6.55 -1.15
C TYR A 25 13.04 -5.50 -0.14
N GLU A 26 13.02 -4.23 -0.55
CA GLU A 26 13.44 -3.15 0.33
C GLU A 26 12.37 -2.81 1.37
N LEU A 27 11.10 -2.81 0.97
CA LEU A 27 10.03 -2.42 1.89
C LEU A 27 9.88 -3.42 3.04
N ARG A 28 10.05 -4.70 2.76
CA ARG A 28 9.89 -5.67 3.82
C ARG A 28 10.98 -5.56 4.88
N GLU A 29 12.13 -4.99 4.51
CA GLU A 29 13.21 -4.78 5.46
C GLU A 29 12.87 -3.70 6.47
N LEU A 30 11.91 -2.85 6.16
CA LEU A 30 11.49 -1.80 7.10
C LEU A 30 10.80 -2.37 8.32
N LYS A 31 10.46 -3.64 8.31
CA LYS A 31 9.85 -4.28 9.47
C LYS A 31 10.75 -4.16 10.70
N SER A 32 12.06 -4.21 10.50
CA SER A 32 13.00 -4.08 11.62
C SER A 32 12.94 -2.69 12.25
N ALA A 33 12.42 -1.71 11.52
CA ALA A 33 12.23 -0.36 12.04
C ALA A 33 10.79 -0.13 12.51
N GLY A 34 10.00 -1.19 12.60
CA GLY A 34 8.63 -1.09 13.08
C GLY A 34 7.62 -0.72 12.02
N ILE A 35 8.01 -0.74 10.75
CA ILE A 35 7.13 -0.36 9.65
C ILE A 35 6.78 -1.60 8.85
N LYS A 36 5.51 -1.99 8.90
CA LYS A 36 5.07 -3.21 8.23
C LYS A 36 4.28 -2.89 6.99
N PHE A 37 4.80 -3.35 5.85
CA PHE A 37 4.11 -3.25 4.57
C PHE A 37 3.57 -4.61 4.16
N ARG A 38 2.46 -4.58 3.45
CA ARG A 38 1.90 -5.77 2.81
C ARG A 38 1.92 -5.55 1.31
N ARG A 39 2.25 -6.60 0.56
CA ARG A 39 2.24 -6.52 -0.89
C ARG A 39 0.96 -7.11 -1.44
N GLN A 40 0.51 -6.58 -2.58
CA GLN A 40 -0.72 -7.03 -3.25
C GLN A 40 -1.83 -7.15 -2.22
N CYS A 41 -2.16 -6.02 -1.62
CA CYS A 41 -3.07 -5.96 -0.48
C CYS A 41 -4.48 -5.59 -0.92
N PRO A 42 -5.46 -6.44 -0.67
CA PRO A 42 -6.85 -6.10 -1.00
C PRO A 42 -7.39 -5.02 -0.06
N ILE A 43 -7.99 -4.01 -0.64
CA ILE A 43 -8.69 -2.97 0.10
C ILE A 43 -10.02 -2.77 -0.61
N GLY A 44 -11.11 -3.24 0.02
CA GLY A 44 -12.40 -3.25 -0.64
C GLY A 44 -12.34 -4.10 -1.90
N PRO A 45 -12.84 -3.61 -3.02
CA PRO A 45 -12.82 -4.37 -4.28
C PRO A 45 -11.51 -4.24 -5.04
N TYR A 46 -10.54 -3.52 -4.50
CA TYR A 46 -9.28 -3.26 -5.20
C TYR A 46 -8.12 -3.96 -4.53
N ILE A 47 -7.06 -4.16 -5.30
CA ILE A 47 -5.81 -4.70 -4.79
C ILE A 47 -4.74 -3.68 -5.08
N VAL A 48 -4.02 -3.23 -4.04
CA VAL A 48 -2.95 -2.25 -4.20
C VAL A 48 -1.61 -2.95 -4.13
N ASP A 49 -0.58 -2.34 -4.75
CA ASP A 49 0.73 -2.97 -4.78
C ASP A 49 1.30 -3.16 -3.39
N PHE A 50 1.31 -2.10 -2.59
CA PHE A 50 1.84 -2.16 -1.22
C PHE A 50 1.00 -1.27 -0.33
N ALA A 51 0.83 -1.69 0.91
CA ALA A 51 0.08 -0.89 1.87
C ALA A 51 0.67 -1.02 3.26
N CYS A 52 0.79 0.12 3.92
CA CYS A 52 1.11 0.18 5.35
C CYS A 52 -0.18 0.59 6.05
N LEU A 53 -0.87 -0.37 6.61
CA LEU A 53 -2.20 -0.13 7.17
C LEU A 53 -2.17 0.72 8.42
N ALA A 54 -1.06 0.69 9.14
CA ALA A 54 -0.95 1.45 10.39
C ALA A 54 -1.10 2.95 10.15
N VAL A 55 -0.57 3.48 9.06
CA VAL A 55 -0.69 4.89 8.73
C VAL A 55 -1.57 5.13 7.50
N LYS A 56 -2.12 4.08 6.93
CA LYS A 56 -2.98 4.16 5.75
C LYS A 56 -2.25 4.79 4.57
N LEU A 57 -1.10 4.21 4.25
CA LEU A 57 -0.32 4.63 3.10
C LEU A 57 -0.31 3.51 2.07
N VAL A 58 -0.69 3.86 0.84
CA VAL A 58 -0.60 2.96 -0.31
C VAL A 58 0.58 3.41 -1.15
N VAL A 59 1.41 2.45 -1.57
CA VAL A 59 2.53 2.72 -2.48
C VAL A 59 2.29 1.90 -3.73
N GLU A 60 2.37 2.54 -4.89
CA GLU A 60 2.15 1.86 -6.15
C GLU A 60 3.28 2.15 -7.13
N VAL A 61 3.65 1.11 -7.86
CA VAL A 61 4.67 1.22 -8.89
C VAL A 61 3.96 1.31 -10.23
N ASP A 62 4.09 2.46 -10.89
CA ASP A 62 3.46 2.66 -12.18
C ASP A 62 4.33 2.08 -13.28
N GLY A 63 3.69 1.40 -14.22
CA GLY A 63 4.39 0.86 -15.36
C GLY A 63 4.78 1.94 -16.35
N ASP A 64 4.76 1.59 -17.63
CA ASP A 64 5.13 2.57 -18.64
C ASP A 64 3.95 3.48 -18.94
N LEU A 65 4.22 4.51 -19.75
CA LEU A 65 3.21 5.52 -20.08
C LEU A 65 1.99 4.92 -20.76
N HIS A 66 2.23 3.87 -21.52
CA HIS A 66 1.17 3.25 -22.28
C HIS A 66 0.11 2.67 -21.36
N GLU A 67 0.55 2.01 -20.32
CA GLU A 67 -0.37 1.41 -19.36
C GLU A 67 -1.06 2.47 -18.52
N GLN A 68 -0.34 3.52 -18.19
CA GLN A 68 -0.91 4.60 -17.41
C GLN A 68 -2.09 5.24 -18.12
N GLU A 69 -1.99 5.41 -19.43
CA GLU A 69 -3.07 6.02 -20.17
C GLU A 69 -4.31 5.16 -20.21
N LYS A 70 -4.12 3.85 -20.35
CA LYS A 70 -5.24 2.94 -20.39
C LYS A 70 -6.01 2.91 -19.10
N GLY A 71 -5.31 2.99 -17.98
CA GLY A 71 -5.94 2.86 -16.68
C GLY A 71 -6.37 4.16 -16.06
N LYS A 72 -6.23 5.27 -16.75
CA LYS A 72 -6.40 6.56 -16.11
C LYS A 72 -7.79 6.78 -15.51
N ARG A 73 -8.82 6.37 -16.21
CA ARG A 73 -10.17 6.53 -15.69
C ARG A 73 -10.45 5.63 -14.50
N HIS A 74 -10.02 4.40 -14.60
CA HIS A 74 -10.14 3.45 -13.51
C HIS A 74 -9.42 3.97 -12.30
N ASP A 75 -8.26 4.56 -12.51
CA ASP A 75 -7.43 5.05 -11.41
C ASP A 75 -8.12 6.16 -10.63
N ALA A 76 -8.83 7.05 -11.32
CA ALA A 76 -9.50 8.15 -10.64
C ALA A 76 -10.57 7.65 -9.66
N VAL A 77 -11.39 6.70 -10.11
CA VAL A 77 -12.44 6.14 -9.27
C VAL A 77 -11.84 5.35 -8.11
N ARG A 78 -10.83 4.54 -8.42
CA ARG A 78 -10.13 3.73 -7.44
C ARG A 78 -9.46 4.60 -6.38
N ASP A 79 -8.79 5.66 -6.83
CA ASP A 79 -8.10 6.57 -5.92
C ASP A 79 -9.10 7.28 -5.00
N ALA A 80 -10.22 7.72 -5.56
CA ALA A 80 -11.23 8.39 -4.75
C ALA A 80 -11.76 7.44 -3.67
N TYR A 81 -11.97 6.19 -4.03
CA TYR A 81 -12.42 5.20 -3.06
C TYR A 81 -11.39 5.02 -1.94
N LEU A 82 -10.12 4.84 -2.31
CA LEU A 82 -9.08 4.64 -1.31
C LEU A 82 -8.94 5.87 -0.41
N ARG A 83 -9.02 7.05 -0.98
CA ARG A 83 -8.93 8.27 -0.18
C ARG A 83 -10.13 8.43 0.73
N SER A 84 -11.29 7.97 0.30
CA SER A 84 -12.47 8.03 1.15
C SER A 84 -12.32 7.17 2.40
N LEU A 85 -11.45 6.17 2.35
CA LEU A 85 -11.15 5.33 3.50
C LEU A 85 -9.99 5.89 4.33
N GLY A 86 -9.43 7.02 3.93
CA GLY A 86 -8.35 7.65 4.68
C GLY A 86 -6.96 7.32 4.20
N PHE A 87 -6.84 6.63 3.07
CA PHE A 87 -5.53 6.27 2.55
C PHE A 87 -4.90 7.41 1.75
N ASP A 88 -3.60 7.60 1.94
CA ASP A 88 -2.79 8.39 1.04
C ASP A 88 -2.19 7.45 0.00
N ILE A 89 -1.98 7.97 -1.20
CA ILE A 89 -1.46 7.16 -2.29
C ILE A 89 -0.16 7.79 -2.78
N PHE A 90 0.92 7.01 -2.75
CA PHE A 90 2.21 7.44 -3.22
C PHE A 90 2.60 6.59 -4.42
N ARG A 91 2.75 7.22 -5.57
CA ARG A 91 3.10 6.53 -6.80
C ARG A 91 4.53 6.80 -7.19
N VAL A 92 5.21 5.75 -7.64
CA VAL A 92 6.57 5.85 -8.12
C VAL A 92 6.63 5.19 -9.48
N ASP A 93 7.47 5.73 -10.35
CA ASP A 93 7.63 5.17 -11.69
C ASP A 93 8.55 3.97 -11.63
N GLU A 94 8.22 2.95 -12.41
CA GLU A 94 9.01 1.73 -12.39
C GLU A 94 10.49 1.97 -12.74
N PRO A 95 10.83 2.81 -13.74
CA PRO A 95 12.24 3.08 -13.99
C PRO A 95 12.98 3.63 -12.78
N ASP A 96 12.33 4.47 -11.99
CA ASP A 96 12.96 5.00 -10.78
C ASP A 96 13.22 3.91 -9.76
N VAL A 97 12.28 2.98 -9.63
CA VAL A 97 12.44 1.87 -8.70
C VAL A 97 13.57 0.96 -9.17
N ILE A 98 13.61 0.65 -10.45
CA ILE A 98 14.67 -0.20 -11.00
C ILE A 98 16.03 0.46 -10.81
N ASN A 99 16.08 1.78 -10.97
CA ASN A 99 17.31 2.50 -10.79
C ASN A 99 17.80 2.49 -9.35
N SER A 100 16.90 2.67 -8.38
CA SER A 100 17.29 2.62 -6.97
C SER A 100 16.08 2.35 -6.08
N ALA A 101 15.74 1.08 -5.93
CA ALA A 101 14.65 0.68 -5.04
C ALA A 101 14.97 1.07 -3.59
N TRP A 102 16.23 1.00 -3.21
CA TRP A 102 16.63 1.38 -1.86
C TRP A 102 16.27 2.84 -1.57
N HIS A 103 16.60 3.72 -2.53
CA HIS A 103 16.31 5.14 -2.34
C HIS A 103 14.80 5.38 -2.20
N VAL A 104 14.01 4.72 -3.06
CA VAL A 104 12.56 4.86 -3.00
C VAL A 104 12.05 4.40 -1.64
N ALA A 105 12.60 3.29 -1.13
CA ALA A 105 12.19 2.79 0.17
C ALA A 105 12.54 3.76 1.30
N GLN A 106 13.66 4.48 1.17
CA GLN A 106 14.02 5.47 2.18
C GLN A 106 13.05 6.65 2.16
N VAL A 107 12.63 7.07 0.98
CA VAL A 107 11.62 8.13 0.86
C VAL A 107 10.31 7.67 1.49
N VAL A 108 9.91 6.42 1.24
CA VAL A 108 8.71 5.86 1.84
C VAL A 108 8.83 5.83 3.36
N LYS A 109 9.99 5.42 3.86
CA LYS A 109 10.22 5.36 5.30
C LYS A 109 10.04 6.73 5.95
N GLU A 110 10.61 7.75 5.32
CA GLU A 110 10.45 9.11 5.83
C GLU A 110 8.98 9.54 5.79
N LYS A 111 8.29 9.17 4.73
CA LYS A 111 6.89 9.53 4.60
C LYS A 111 6.06 8.89 5.69
N VAL A 112 6.32 7.62 5.99
CA VAL A 112 5.62 6.94 7.08
C VAL A 112 5.90 7.62 8.41
N ALA A 113 7.14 8.03 8.64
CA ALA A 113 7.50 8.69 9.88
C ALA A 113 6.73 10.00 10.04
N ARG A 114 6.64 10.78 8.95
CA ARG A 114 5.91 12.04 9.01
C ARG A 114 4.42 11.81 9.23
N MET A 115 3.86 10.80 8.60
CA MET A 115 2.45 10.50 8.75
C MET A 115 2.15 10.02 10.18
N SER A 116 3.05 9.25 10.77
CA SER A 116 2.87 8.80 12.15
C SER A 116 2.90 9.93 13.14
N ALA A 117 3.66 10.98 12.85
CA ALA A 117 3.82 12.11 13.76
C ALA A 117 2.78 13.20 13.55
N ASP A 118 1.97 13.10 12.50
CA ASP A 118 1.01 14.15 12.14
C ASP A 118 -0.18 14.13 13.11
N PRO A 119 -0.34 15.17 13.92
CA PRO A 119 -1.43 15.19 14.91
C PRO A 119 -2.81 15.35 14.29
N THR A 120 -2.88 15.73 13.02
CA THR A 120 -4.18 15.93 12.37
C THR A 120 -4.70 14.66 11.73
N ARG A 121 -3.87 13.61 11.66
CA ARG A 121 -4.32 12.38 11.05
C ARG A 121 -5.21 11.59 12.01
N PRO A 122 -6.17 10.83 11.47
CA PRO A 122 -7.01 10.00 12.32
C PRO A 122 -6.16 9.01 13.10
N LEU A 123 -6.63 8.68 14.30
CA LEU A 123 -5.92 7.74 15.14
C LEU A 123 -5.96 6.35 14.52
N ARG A 124 -4.94 5.56 14.86
CA ARG A 124 -4.88 4.20 14.36
C ARG A 124 -6.05 3.36 14.80
N GLY A 125 -6.63 3.65 15.90
CA GLY A 125 -7.74 2.88 16.41
C GLY A 125 -9.05 3.08 15.67
N HIS A 126 -9.03 3.73 14.56
CA HIS A 126 -10.24 3.90 13.78
C HIS A 126 -10.85 2.57 13.42
N PRO A 127 -12.14 2.57 13.13
CA PRO A 127 -12.80 1.32 12.81
C PRO A 127 -11.96 0.52 11.81
N PRO A 128 -11.79 -0.76 12.06
CA PRO A 128 -11.01 -1.55 11.13
C PRO A 128 -11.68 -1.60 9.79
N LEU A 129 -10.86 -1.77 8.78
CA LEU A 129 -11.40 -1.96 7.46
C LEU A 129 -12.17 -3.24 7.42
N GLU A 130 -13.19 -3.27 6.58
CA GLU A 130 -13.98 -4.46 6.43
C GLU A 130 -13.08 -5.62 6.05
N GLY A 131 -13.26 -6.72 6.72
CA GLY A 131 -12.48 -7.90 6.47
C GLY A 131 -11.15 -7.93 7.20
N GLU A 132 -10.84 -6.92 8.00
CA GLU A 132 -9.61 -6.89 8.73
C GLU A 132 -9.64 -7.73 9.97
N GLY A 133 -10.63 -7.76 10.60
CA GLY A 133 -10.74 -8.55 11.80
C GLY A 133 -9.85 -8.13 12.92
N ASP A 134 -9.32 -7.52 13.32
CA ASP A 134 -8.78 -7.23 14.17
C ASP A 134 -8.64 -7.00 14.79
N ALA A 135 -8.55 -6.68 14.92
CA ALA A 135 -8.74 -6.35 15.44
C ALA A 135 -8.67 -6.08 15.95
N GLY A 136 -8.56 -5.94 16.28
CA GLY A 136 -9.06 -5.71 16.81
C GLY A 136 -8.97 -5.13 17.25
N VAL A 137 -9.10 -5.05 17.60
CA VAL A 137 -9.57 -4.56 18.04
C VAL A 137 -9.64 -4.11 18.57
N PRO A 138 -9.78 -3.95 18.98
CA PRO A 138 -10.06 -3.48 19.46
C PRO A 138 -9.59 -3.18 19.95
N GLN A 139 -9.17 -3.07 20.15
CA GLN A 139 -9.03 -2.91 20.44
C GLN A 139 -8.38 -2.36 20.58
N PRO A 140 -8.30 -2.22 20.86
CA PRO A 140 -7.77 -1.87 20.80
C PRO A 140 -6.91 -1.84 20.46
N MET A 141 -6.73 -1.84 20.20
CA MET A 141 -6.55 -2.02 19.53
C MET A 141 -5.73 -2.38 19.14
N ARG A 142 -5.47 -2.66 18.78
CA ARG A 142 -5.00 -3.16 18.26
C ARG A 142 -4.34 -3.07 17.44
N PHE A 143 -3.91 -2.96 16.98
CA PHE A 143 -3.75 -2.95 16.10
C PHE A 143 -3.09 -3.04 15.83
#